data_1164d49a84e17356d0529a1c279fbd6a
#
_entry.id   1164d49a84e17356d0529a1c279fbd6a
#
_cell.length_a   1.000
_cell.length_b   1.000
_cell.length_c   1.000
_cell.angle_alpha   90.00
_cell.angle_beta   90.00
_cell.angle_gamma   90.00
#
_symmetry.space_group_name_H-M   'P 1'
#
loop_
_entity.id
_entity.type
_entity.pdbx_description
1 polymer ?
#
loop_
_entity_poly.entity_id
_entity_poly.type
_entity_poly.pdbx_seq_one_letter_code
_entity_poly.pdbx_strand_id
1 'polypeptide(L)'
;MHRSLLVPGIALVALAGCHVAPKNPNGGDENVAISGDGNGSVSFDLPFAKGQVKLPTGMMSNANFDIDGVRMIPGGKITGFNVDAGGDKDAVVNMKFTAPVGPAEVQKYFLDQFAAKGVTAKAEGSGVAGTGKDGEQFVIGLAPGDGGTSGTIVIRDTKG
;
A
#
# COMPACT_ATOMS: atom_id res chain seq x y z
N MET A 1 -45.94 31.55 -57.88
CA MET A 1 -45.34 32.88 -57.69
C MET A 1 -45.05 33.08 -56.18
N HIS A 2 -43.87 33.59 -55.81
CA HIS A 2 -43.37 33.92 -54.47
C HIS A 2 -43.03 32.69 -53.59
N ARG A 3 -41.88 32.22 -53.56
CA ARG A 3 -40.54 32.58 -53.01
C ARG A 3 -40.59 33.18 -51.59
N SER A 4 -40.21 32.39 -50.64
CA SER A 4 -39.56 32.89 -49.44
C SER A 4 -38.63 31.82 -48.86
N LEU A 5 -37.33 32.12 -48.90
CA LEU A 5 -36.24 31.42 -48.27
C LEU A 5 -36.25 31.74 -46.78
N LEU A 6 -36.25 30.75 -45.94
CA LEU A 6 -35.91 30.87 -44.50
C LEU A 6 -34.77 29.96 -44.19
N VAL A 7 -33.65 30.57 -43.85
CA VAL A 7 -32.43 29.95 -43.34
C VAL A 7 -32.59 29.72 -41.85
N PRO A 8 -32.44 28.51 -41.31
CA PRO A 8 -32.31 28.36 -39.89
C PRO A 8 -30.82 28.35 -39.52
N GLY A 9 -30.45 29.23 -38.59
CA GLY A 9 -29.15 29.35 -38.03
C GLY A 9 -28.79 28.13 -37.18
N ILE A 10 -27.54 27.68 -37.36
CA ILE A 10 -26.93 26.65 -36.59
C ILE A 10 -26.50 27.26 -35.25
N ALA A 11 -27.16 26.91 -34.17
CA ALA A 11 -26.71 27.20 -32.82
C ALA A 11 -25.68 26.17 -32.39
N LEU A 12 -24.40 26.58 -32.31
CA LEU A 12 -23.34 25.80 -31.64
C LEU A 12 -23.62 25.81 -30.13
N VAL A 13 -24.06 24.69 -29.60
CA VAL A 13 -24.08 24.47 -28.15
C VAL A 13 -22.69 23.96 -27.74
N ALA A 14 -21.88 24.84 -27.13
CA ALA A 14 -20.65 24.49 -26.46
C ALA A 14 -21.02 23.71 -25.16
N LEU A 15 -20.89 22.41 -25.18
CA LEU A 15 -20.93 21.61 -23.95
C LEU A 15 -19.65 21.89 -23.16
N ALA A 16 -19.73 22.80 -22.22
CA ALA A 16 -18.75 22.90 -21.14
C ALA A 16 -18.88 21.63 -20.26
N GLY A 17 -18.03 20.66 -20.49
CA GLY A 17 -17.92 19.48 -19.66
C GLY A 17 -17.40 19.87 -18.28
N CYS A 18 -18.29 20.11 -17.33
CA CYS A 18 -17.93 20.13 -15.92
C CYS A 18 -17.51 18.72 -15.54
N HIS A 19 -16.22 18.50 -15.39
CA HIS A 19 -15.69 17.36 -14.67
C HIS A 19 -16.09 17.53 -13.19
N VAL A 20 -17.23 16.98 -12.83
CA VAL A 20 -17.60 16.81 -11.43
C VAL A 20 -16.80 15.62 -10.92
N ALA A 21 -15.71 15.89 -10.22
CA ALA A 21 -15.07 14.89 -9.39
C ALA A 21 -16.12 14.35 -8.40
N PRO A 22 -16.19 13.03 -8.18
CA PRO A 22 -17.13 12.46 -7.22
C PRO A 22 -16.80 13.02 -5.83
N LYS A 23 -17.69 13.84 -5.32
CA LYS A 23 -17.65 14.36 -3.96
C LYS A 23 -17.98 13.19 -3.05
N ASN A 24 -16.97 12.73 -2.30
CA ASN A 24 -17.15 11.73 -1.26
C ASN A 24 -18.12 12.29 -0.21
N PRO A 25 -19.29 11.67 0.04
CA PRO A 25 -20.34 12.28 0.89
C PRO A 25 -20.11 12.10 2.40
N ASN A 26 -18.97 11.57 2.84
CA ASN A 26 -18.65 11.44 4.26
C ASN A 26 -17.57 12.44 4.65
N GLY A 27 -18.06 13.61 5.08
CA GLY A 27 -17.25 14.58 5.80
C GLY A 27 -16.83 14.04 7.16
N GLY A 28 -15.56 14.12 7.46
CA GLY A 28 -14.98 13.90 8.77
C GLY A 28 -14.21 12.59 8.92
N ASP A 29 -13.10 12.49 8.25
CA ASP A 29 -11.90 11.76 8.69
C ASP A 29 -10.78 12.21 7.75
N GLU A 30 -9.80 12.91 8.25
CA GLU A 30 -8.60 13.29 7.52
C GLU A 30 -7.76 12.02 7.29
N ASN A 31 -8.14 11.21 6.30
CA ASN A 31 -7.39 10.04 5.92
C ASN A 31 -6.11 10.50 5.20
N VAL A 32 -4.99 10.34 5.88
CA VAL A 32 -3.68 10.44 5.28
C VAL A 32 -3.41 9.12 4.54
N ALA A 33 -3.45 9.14 3.22
CA ALA A 33 -3.09 8.00 2.41
C ALA A 33 -1.69 8.20 1.80
N ILE A 34 -0.78 7.30 2.11
CA ILE A 34 0.54 7.23 1.50
C ILE A 34 0.67 5.87 0.83
N SER A 35 0.91 5.87 -0.48
CA SER A 35 1.07 4.63 -1.26
C SER A 35 2.35 4.67 -2.07
N GLY A 36 3.03 3.54 -2.14
CA GLY A 36 4.22 3.38 -2.96
C GLY A 36 4.12 2.18 -3.91
N ASP A 37 4.62 2.34 -5.12
CA ASP A 37 4.81 1.25 -6.05
C ASP A 37 6.24 0.67 -5.96
N GLY A 38 6.43 -0.55 -6.48
CA GLY A 38 7.73 -1.20 -6.51
C GLY A 38 8.78 -0.50 -7.38
N ASN A 39 8.40 0.56 -8.12
CA ASN A 39 9.28 1.36 -8.97
C ASN A 39 9.82 2.61 -8.27
N GLY A 40 9.58 2.76 -6.97
CA GLY A 40 10.06 3.89 -6.17
C GLY A 40 9.20 5.13 -6.24
N SER A 41 7.99 5.07 -6.79
CA SER A 41 7.04 6.16 -6.77
C SER A 41 6.23 6.10 -5.48
N VAL A 42 6.22 7.17 -4.71
CA VAL A 42 5.41 7.33 -3.50
C VAL A 42 4.41 8.44 -3.76
N SER A 43 3.13 8.11 -3.70
CA SER A 43 2.04 9.07 -3.79
C SER A 43 1.50 9.36 -2.40
N PHE A 44 1.23 10.61 -2.10
CA PHE A 44 0.58 11.03 -0.86
C PHE A 44 -0.60 11.94 -1.15
N ASP A 45 -1.67 11.72 -0.41
CA ASP A 45 -2.86 12.54 -0.41
C ASP A 45 -3.12 12.99 1.02
N LEU A 46 -2.71 14.21 1.33
CA LEU A 46 -2.88 14.84 2.61
C LEU A 46 -3.96 15.92 2.49
N PRO A 47 -4.68 16.27 3.57
CA PRO A 47 -5.71 17.30 3.52
C PRO A 47 -5.22 18.66 3.02
N PHE A 48 -3.93 18.93 3.20
CA PHE A 48 -3.26 20.20 2.88
C PHE A 48 -2.24 20.08 1.74
N ALA A 49 -1.93 18.86 1.25
CA ALA A 49 -0.97 18.65 0.17
C ALA A 49 -1.20 17.32 -0.53
N LYS A 50 -1.20 17.35 -1.85
CA LYS A 50 -1.19 16.15 -2.69
C LYS A 50 0.08 16.16 -3.51
N GLY A 51 0.71 15.00 -3.65
CA GLY A 51 1.93 14.92 -4.41
C GLY A 51 2.39 13.51 -4.72
N GLN A 52 3.42 13.45 -5.51
CA GLN A 52 4.13 12.24 -5.82
C GLN A 52 5.64 12.52 -5.71
N VAL A 53 6.33 11.69 -4.97
CA VAL A 53 7.78 11.72 -4.84
C VAL A 53 8.36 10.47 -5.47
N LYS A 54 9.32 10.65 -6.35
CA LYS A 54 10.08 9.54 -6.90
C LYS A 54 11.28 9.27 -6.01
N LEU A 55 11.26 8.14 -5.31
CA LEU A 55 12.39 7.71 -4.52
C LEU A 55 13.43 7.02 -5.42
N PRO A 56 14.73 7.12 -5.12
CA PRO A 56 15.75 6.37 -5.84
C PRO A 56 15.43 4.87 -5.82
N THR A 57 15.60 4.22 -6.97
CA THR A 57 15.40 2.77 -7.16
C THR A 57 16.34 1.95 -6.27
N GLY A 58 16.09 1.82 -5.04
CA GLY A 58 16.92 1.14 -4.05
C GLY A 58 16.43 1.40 -2.65
N MET A 59 15.65 2.47 -2.45
CA MET A 59 15.02 2.75 -1.15
C MET A 59 13.92 1.77 -0.80
N MET A 60 13.31 1.14 -1.81
CA MET A 60 12.30 0.07 -1.62
C MET A 60 12.91 -1.33 -1.69
N SER A 61 14.24 -1.43 -1.68
CA SER A 61 14.94 -2.72 -1.59
C SER A 61 14.90 -3.28 -0.16
N ASN A 62 15.30 -4.53 -0.02
CA ASN A 62 15.31 -5.32 1.22
C ASN A 62 15.86 -4.58 2.47
N ALA A 63 16.64 -3.51 2.26
CA ALA A 63 17.28 -2.78 3.36
C ALA A 63 16.28 -1.91 4.17
N ASN A 64 15.11 -1.60 3.62
CA ASN A 64 14.15 -0.69 4.25
C ASN A 64 12.97 -1.41 4.94
N PHE A 65 12.90 -2.74 4.84
CA PHE A 65 11.98 -3.52 5.62
C PHE A 65 12.67 -3.94 6.92
N ASP A 66 12.17 -3.50 8.03
CA ASP A 66 12.65 -3.87 9.36
C ASP A 66 11.47 -3.96 10.33
N ILE A 67 11.29 -5.11 10.94
CA ILE A 67 10.45 -5.30 12.12
C ILE A 67 11.36 -5.81 13.23
N ASP A 68 11.68 -4.99 14.20
CA ASP A 68 12.54 -5.34 15.34
C ASP A 68 13.92 -5.91 14.96
N GLY A 69 14.49 -5.45 13.85
CA GLY A 69 15.74 -5.93 13.31
C GLY A 69 15.61 -7.17 12.42
N VAL A 70 14.40 -7.62 12.13
CA VAL A 70 14.13 -8.67 11.14
C VAL A 70 13.96 -8.04 9.76
N ARG A 71 14.78 -8.45 8.82
CA ARG A 71 14.81 -7.93 7.46
C ARG A 71 14.13 -8.89 6.50
N MET A 72 13.84 -8.36 5.29
CA MET A 72 13.35 -9.18 4.20
C MET A 72 14.28 -10.35 3.88
N ILE A 73 13.71 -11.49 3.52
CA ILE A 73 14.46 -12.65 3.07
C ILE A 73 15.39 -12.28 1.89
N PRO A 74 16.59 -12.86 1.80
CA PRO A 74 17.51 -12.60 0.69
C PRO A 74 16.85 -12.82 -0.67
N GLY A 75 17.01 -11.85 -1.56
CA GLY A 75 16.37 -11.82 -2.88
C GLY A 75 14.89 -11.41 -2.88
N GLY A 76 14.28 -11.23 -1.72
CA GLY A 76 12.94 -10.67 -1.60
C GLY A 76 12.90 -9.19 -2.01
N LYS A 77 11.77 -8.74 -2.53
CA LYS A 77 11.57 -7.37 -2.99
C LYS A 77 10.22 -6.85 -2.54
N ILE A 78 10.18 -5.65 -1.97
CA ILE A 78 8.93 -4.95 -1.74
C ILE A 78 8.40 -4.44 -3.09
N THR A 79 7.15 -4.78 -3.41
CA THR A 79 6.48 -4.43 -4.67
C THR A 79 5.44 -3.34 -4.50
N GLY A 80 5.09 -3.00 -3.27
CA GLY A 80 4.20 -1.90 -2.96
C GLY A 80 4.00 -1.75 -1.47
N PHE A 81 3.60 -0.56 -1.04
CA PHE A 81 3.17 -0.30 0.33
C PHE A 81 2.06 0.75 0.37
N ASN A 82 1.28 0.71 1.44
CA ASN A 82 0.27 1.70 1.78
C ASN A 82 0.32 1.92 3.29
N VAL A 83 0.17 3.15 3.72
CA VAL A 83 0.05 3.54 5.12
C VAL A 83 -1.29 4.25 5.30
N ASP A 84 -2.14 3.68 6.13
CA ASP A 84 -3.39 4.29 6.59
C ASP A 84 -3.16 4.79 8.02
N ALA A 85 -3.06 6.09 8.17
CA ALA A 85 -2.93 6.75 9.46
C ALA A 85 -4.07 7.77 9.57
N GLY A 86 -5.20 7.37 10.11
CA GLY A 86 -6.40 8.22 10.23
C GLY A 86 -6.66 8.66 11.65
N GLY A 87 -6.42 9.94 11.97
CA GLY A 87 -6.86 10.62 13.18
C GLY A 87 -6.62 9.86 14.48
N ASP A 88 -7.70 9.55 15.20
CA ASP A 88 -7.68 8.78 16.46
C ASP A 88 -7.62 7.26 16.26
N LYS A 89 -7.47 6.78 15.04
CA LYS A 89 -7.37 5.36 14.72
C LYS A 89 -5.92 4.89 14.69
N ASP A 90 -5.76 3.59 14.97
CA ASP A 90 -4.48 2.92 14.89
C ASP A 90 -3.88 3.04 13.47
N ALA A 91 -2.59 3.32 13.39
CA ALA A 91 -1.89 3.33 12.11
C ALA A 91 -1.77 1.90 11.56
N VAL A 92 -2.08 1.73 10.28
CA VAL A 92 -1.95 0.43 9.59
C VAL A 92 -1.01 0.58 8.40
N VAL A 93 0.05 -0.19 8.40
CA VAL A 93 0.99 -0.29 7.28
C VAL A 93 0.75 -1.59 6.55
N ASN A 94 0.48 -1.52 5.26
CA ASN A 94 0.32 -2.68 4.38
C ASN A 94 1.47 -2.69 3.37
N MET A 95 2.21 -3.78 3.30
CA MET A 95 3.29 -3.98 2.32
C MET A 95 3.03 -5.22 1.48
N LYS A 96 3.35 -5.14 0.20
CA LYS A 96 3.39 -6.30 -0.70
C LYS A 96 4.84 -6.62 -1.05
N PHE A 97 5.16 -7.90 -1.15
CA PHE A 97 6.51 -8.33 -1.53
C PHE A 97 6.49 -9.60 -2.37
N THR A 98 7.60 -9.88 -3.02
CA THR A 98 7.88 -11.15 -3.67
C THR A 98 9.19 -11.74 -3.12
N ALA A 99 9.30 -13.05 -3.12
CA ALA A 99 10.53 -13.76 -2.75
C ALA A 99 10.80 -14.90 -3.75
N PRO A 100 12.08 -15.19 -4.06
CA PRO A 100 12.45 -16.20 -5.07
C PRO A 100 12.38 -17.64 -4.56
N VAL A 101 11.84 -17.87 -3.38
CA VAL A 101 11.69 -19.18 -2.74
C VAL A 101 10.24 -19.44 -2.38
N GLY A 102 9.89 -20.70 -2.10
CA GLY A 102 8.52 -21.11 -1.81
C GLY A 102 7.98 -20.58 -0.46
N PRO A 103 6.62 -20.51 -0.29
CA PRO A 103 6.00 -19.97 0.91
C PRO A 103 6.45 -20.62 2.21
N ALA A 104 6.66 -21.94 2.23
CA ALA A 104 7.12 -22.65 3.43
C ALA A 104 8.53 -22.23 3.87
N GLU A 105 9.42 -21.95 2.92
CA GLU A 105 10.77 -21.49 3.19
C GLU A 105 10.77 -20.05 3.71
N VAL A 106 9.92 -19.19 3.11
CA VAL A 106 9.71 -17.81 3.58
C VAL A 106 9.14 -17.80 5.00
N GLN A 107 8.14 -18.64 5.30
CA GLN A 107 7.57 -18.78 6.62
C GLN A 107 8.63 -19.18 7.65
N LYS A 108 9.40 -20.21 7.34
CA LYS A 108 10.49 -20.69 8.21
C LYS A 108 11.51 -19.59 8.44
N TYR A 109 11.92 -18.87 7.40
CA TYR A 109 12.86 -17.76 7.52
C TYR A 109 12.39 -16.71 8.53
N PHE A 110 11.16 -16.23 8.39
CA PHE A 110 10.63 -15.21 9.30
C PHE A 110 10.51 -15.72 10.73
N LEU A 111 10.02 -16.95 10.93
CA LEU A 111 9.94 -17.55 12.28
C LEU A 111 11.30 -17.65 12.94
N ASP A 112 12.31 -18.11 12.22
CA ASP A 112 13.69 -18.23 12.74
C ASP A 112 14.28 -16.85 13.07
N GLN A 113 14.05 -15.85 12.21
CA GLN A 113 14.56 -14.50 12.42
C GLN A 113 13.88 -13.81 13.61
N PHE A 114 12.57 -13.91 13.74
CA PHE A 114 11.83 -13.36 14.87
C PHE A 114 12.27 -14.01 16.19
N ALA A 115 12.40 -15.35 16.22
CA ALA A 115 12.91 -16.06 17.37
C ALA A 115 14.32 -15.59 17.76
N ALA A 116 15.22 -15.43 16.79
CA ALA A 116 16.58 -14.95 17.02
C ALA A 116 16.64 -13.51 17.56
N LYS A 117 15.62 -12.70 17.27
CA LYS A 117 15.50 -11.31 17.76
C LYS A 117 14.69 -11.20 19.05
N GLY A 118 14.15 -12.31 19.57
CA GLY A 118 13.31 -12.31 20.77
C GLY A 118 11.93 -11.69 20.56
N VAL A 119 11.43 -11.70 19.31
CA VAL A 119 10.10 -11.23 18.94
C VAL A 119 9.14 -12.40 19.03
N THR A 120 7.96 -12.18 19.62
CA THR A 120 6.92 -13.21 19.72
C THR A 120 6.21 -13.38 18.39
N ALA A 121 6.45 -14.49 17.72
CA ALA A 121 5.82 -14.84 16.44
C ALA A 121 5.46 -16.31 16.37
N LYS A 122 4.42 -16.64 15.64
CA LYS A 122 3.92 -18.00 15.41
C LYS A 122 3.50 -18.19 13.96
N ALA A 123 3.51 -19.45 13.51
CA ALA A 123 2.91 -19.80 12.24
C ALA A 123 1.38 -19.61 12.32
N GLU A 124 0.82 -19.00 11.26
CA GLU A 124 -0.63 -18.83 11.09
C GLU A 124 -0.99 -19.17 9.65
N GLY A 125 -1.59 -20.35 9.47
CA GLY A 125 -1.79 -20.91 8.14
C GLY A 125 -0.47 -21.04 7.36
N SER A 126 -0.42 -20.49 6.14
CA SER A 126 0.80 -20.39 5.36
C SER A 126 1.71 -19.21 5.75
N GLY A 127 1.26 -18.36 6.68
CA GLY A 127 1.92 -17.11 7.07
C GLY A 127 2.47 -17.11 8.49
N VAL A 128 2.77 -15.91 8.99
CA VAL A 128 3.31 -15.67 10.33
C VAL A 128 2.51 -14.53 10.97
N ALA A 129 2.14 -14.67 12.24
CA ALA A 129 1.58 -13.58 13.02
C ALA A 129 2.37 -13.38 14.30
N GLY A 130 2.46 -12.14 14.78
CA GLY A 130 3.21 -11.85 15.97
C GLY A 130 2.96 -10.46 16.54
N THR A 131 3.68 -10.18 17.62
CA THR A 131 3.71 -8.88 18.29
C THR A 131 5.15 -8.44 18.41
N GLY A 132 5.45 -7.25 17.92
CA GLY A 132 6.75 -6.64 18.03
C GLY A 132 7.05 -6.14 19.45
N LYS A 133 8.25 -5.67 19.67
CA LYS A 133 8.74 -5.27 20.99
C LYS A 133 8.05 -4.03 21.54
N ASP A 134 7.60 -3.16 20.66
CA ASP A 134 6.88 -1.92 21.01
C ASP A 134 5.36 -2.15 21.10
N GLY A 135 4.90 -3.41 20.95
CA GLY A 135 3.51 -3.80 21.10
C GLY A 135 2.71 -3.80 19.80
N GLU A 136 3.30 -3.38 18.69
CA GLU A 136 2.67 -3.43 17.38
C GLU A 136 2.34 -4.87 16.97
N GLN A 137 1.19 -5.07 16.39
CA GLN A 137 0.78 -6.38 15.87
C GLN A 137 1.15 -6.49 14.39
N PHE A 138 1.68 -7.63 13.99
CA PHE A 138 1.95 -7.88 12.57
C PHE A 138 1.42 -9.23 12.10
N VAL A 139 1.04 -9.27 10.81
CA VAL A 139 0.66 -10.48 10.09
C VAL A 139 1.37 -10.50 8.74
N ILE A 140 2.03 -11.60 8.44
CA ILE A 140 2.67 -11.88 7.16
C ILE A 140 1.88 -12.98 6.47
N GLY A 141 1.13 -12.63 5.43
CA GLY A 141 0.42 -13.58 4.58
C GLY A 141 1.30 -14.03 3.43
N LEU A 142 1.33 -15.33 3.14
CA LEU A 142 2.17 -15.92 2.10
C LEU A 142 1.31 -16.77 1.15
N ALA A 143 1.55 -16.63 -0.15
CA ALA A 143 0.92 -17.42 -1.18
C ALA A 143 1.95 -17.77 -2.27
N PRO A 144 1.75 -18.88 -3.02
CA PRO A 144 2.53 -19.11 -4.23
C PRO A 144 2.42 -17.95 -5.20
N GLY A 145 3.53 -17.56 -5.79
CA GLY A 145 3.63 -16.51 -6.80
C GLY A 145 4.54 -16.94 -7.95
N ASP A 146 4.59 -16.13 -9.00
CA ASP A 146 5.42 -16.41 -10.17
C ASP A 146 6.91 -16.47 -9.76
N GLY A 147 7.48 -17.68 -9.85
CA GLY A 147 8.89 -17.91 -9.49
C GLY A 147 9.21 -17.93 -7.99
N GLY A 148 8.22 -18.13 -7.12
CA GLY A 148 8.45 -18.21 -5.67
C GLY A 148 7.23 -17.89 -4.83
N THR A 149 7.33 -16.85 -4.01
CA THR A 149 6.28 -16.40 -3.08
C THR A 149 5.81 -14.98 -3.41
N SER A 150 4.51 -14.78 -3.37
CA SER A 150 3.87 -13.47 -3.21
C SER A 150 3.42 -13.32 -1.76
N GLY A 151 3.78 -12.22 -1.11
CA GLY A 151 3.47 -12.00 0.30
C GLY A 151 2.88 -10.62 0.56
N THR A 152 2.16 -10.54 1.68
CA THR A 152 1.64 -9.29 2.23
C THR A 152 2.02 -9.19 3.69
N ILE A 153 2.47 -8.03 4.12
CA ILE A 153 2.76 -7.72 5.52
C ILE A 153 1.81 -6.63 5.96
N VAL A 154 1.12 -6.87 7.05
CA VAL A 154 0.24 -5.89 7.70
C VAL A 154 0.78 -5.64 9.09
N ILE A 155 1.09 -4.38 9.39
CA ILE A 155 1.50 -3.95 10.73
C ILE A 155 0.45 -2.97 11.25
N ARG A 156 0.01 -3.19 12.49
CA ARG A 156 -0.92 -2.31 13.20
C ARG A 156 -0.26 -1.81 14.47
N ASP A 157 -0.13 -0.51 14.55
CA ASP A 157 0.25 0.15 15.79
C ASP A 157 -1.03 0.34 16.62
N THR A 158 -1.16 -0.45 17.67
CA THR A 158 -2.25 -0.29 18.64
C THR A 158 -1.78 0.69 19.71
N LYS A 159 -2.21 1.96 19.60
CA LYS A 159 -2.02 2.90 20.69
C LYS A 159 -2.71 2.37 21.94
N GLY A 160 -1.90 1.98 22.92
CA GLY A 160 -2.37 1.59 24.25
C GLY A 160 -2.92 2.80 25.05
#